data_fcc47f19c3f81268284701e99dcc0833
#
_entry.id   fcc47f19c3f81268284701e99dcc0833
#
_cell.length_a   1.000
_cell.length_b   1.000
_cell.length_c   1.000
_cell.angle_alpha   90.00
_cell.angle_beta   90.00
_cell.angle_gamma   90.00
#
_symmetry.space_group_name_H-M   'P 1'
#
loop_
_entity.id
_entity.type
_entity.pdbx_description
1 polymer ?
#
loop_
_entity_poly.entity_id
_entity_poly.type
_entity_poly.pdbx_seq_one_letter_code
_entity_poly.pdbx_strand_id
1 'polypeptide(L)'
;GIKLFDEKLLDKEYSMSKLKNVKTGFQLGMFEDNSKIKEDIMDSIEKLHKKFFAEKDTETKKKIKNEIEASEWQLIRFTLENSGNIDKLRELEILQKQKRKPYFLWKLEFSEVFKNKGGFDIVIGNPPYGVKFTKKEKDILSKKFANVPDYESYYYFIKLAEILLK
;
A
#
# COMPACT_ATOMS: atom_id res chain seq x y z
N GLY A 1 8.68 -2.66 10.18
CA GLY A 1 7.33 -2.19 10.32
C GLY A 1 6.34 -3.13 9.67
N ILE A 2 5.51 -3.78 10.50
CA ILE A 2 4.57 -4.77 10.01
C ILE A 2 3.26 -4.09 9.72
N LYS A 3 2.73 -4.45 8.57
CA LYS A 3 1.63 -3.81 7.89
C LYS A 3 0.36 -3.74 8.73
N LEU A 4 -0.04 -2.57 9.12
CA LEU A 4 -1.43 -2.20 9.45
C LEU A 4 -2.37 -2.36 8.27
N PHE A 5 -1.84 -2.30 7.05
CA PHE A 5 -2.58 -2.20 5.81
C PHE A 5 -2.20 -3.33 4.86
N ASP A 6 -3.19 -4.07 4.37
CA ASP A 6 -2.98 -5.08 3.34
C ASP A 6 -3.23 -4.46 1.97
N GLU A 7 -2.19 -4.38 1.15
CA GLU A 7 -2.24 -3.87 -0.22
C GLU A 7 -3.24 -4.62 -1.12
N LYS A 8 -3.57 -5.87 -0.75
CA LYS A 8 -4.62 -6.65 -1.43
C LYS A 8 -6.01 -6.03 -1.30
N LEU A 9 -6.25 -5.19 -0.28
CA LEU A 9 -7.48 -4.41 -0.19
C LEU A 9 -7.56 -3.34 -1.28
N LEU A 10 -6.42 -2.85 -1.77
CA LEU A 10 -6.36 -1.99 -2.95
C LEU A 10 -6.59 -2.78 -4.24
N ASP A 11 -6.02 -3.98 -4.36
CA ASP A 11 -6.14 -4.82 -5.55
C ASP A 11 -7.56 -5.34 -5.80
N LYS A 12 -8.29 -5.70 -4.74
CA LYS A 12 -9.68 -6.18 -4.87
C LYS A 12 -10.61 -5.17 -5.51
N GLU A 13 -10.43 -3.89 -5.19
CA GLU A 13 -11.29 -2.82 -5.71
C GLU A 13 -10.83 -2.35 -7.10
N TYR A 14 -9.54 -2.42 -7.41
CA TYR A 14 -9.03 -2.19 -8.77
C TYR A 14 -9.60 -3.20 -9.79
N SER A 15 -9.81 -4.45 -9.35
CA SER A 15 -10.43 -5.50 -10.19
C SER A 15 -11.94 -5.33 -10.31
N MET A 16 -12.63 -4.77 -9.31
CA MET A 16 -14.07 -4.54 -9.35
C MET A 16 -14.47 -3.35 -10.22
N SER A 17 -13.62 -2.33 -10.38
CA SER A 17 -13.89 -1.23 -11.31
C SER A 17 -13.91 -1.68 -12.79
N LYS A 18 -13.28 -2.82 -13.11
CA LYS A 18 -13.34 -3.45 -14.43
C LYS A 18 -14.57 -4.36 -14.65
N LEU A 19 -15.27 -4.73 -13.58
CA LEU A 19 -16.50 -5.55 -13.65
C LEU A 19 -17.77 -4.70 -13.61
N LYS A 20 -17.82 -3.64 -14.42
CA LYS A 20 -19.07 -2.91 -14.69
C LYS A 20 -19.98 -3.76 -15.56
N ASN A 21 -20.75 -4.65 -14.95
CA ASN A 21 -22.02 -5.16 -15.50
C ASN A 21 -22.69 -6.16 -14.53
N VAL A 22 -23.15 -5.73 -13.38
CA VAL A 22 -24.25 -6.39 -12.68
C VAL A 22 -25.12 -5.31 -12.01
N LYS A 23 -26.32 -5.15 -12.55
CA LYS A 23 -27.38 -4.30 -12.02
C LYS A 23 -28.03 -4.98 -10.81
N THR A 24 -27.89 -4.38 -9.61
CA THR A 24 -28.91 -4.52 -8.56
C THR A 24 -28.95 -3.23 -7.74
N GLY A 25 -30.16 -2.67 -7.63
CA GLY A 25 -30.40 -1.31 -7.20
C GLY A 25 -30.24 -1.06 -5.71
N PHE A 26 -30.17 0.22 -5.38
CA PHE A 26 -30.28 0.92 -4.11
C PHE A 26 -29.09 0.92 -3.14
N GLN A 27 -28.23 -0.08 -3.05
CA GLN A 27 -26.98 -0.03 -2.28
C GLN A 27 -25.76 0.38 -3.10
N LEU A 28 -25.87 0.42 -4.41
CA LEU A 28 -24.80 0.73 -5.35
C LEU A 28 -24.28 2.17 -5.27
N GLY A 29 -25.15 3.15 -5.01
CA GLY A 29 -24.74 4.57 -5.01
C GLY A 29 -23.69 4.91 -3.95
N MET A 30 -23.79 4.35 -2.75
CA MET A 30 -22.83 4.62 -1.67
C MET A 30 -21.49 3.89 -1.89
N PHE A 31 -21.51 2.70 -2.51
CA PHE A 31 -20.31 1.95 -2.85
C PHE A 31 -19.60 2.52 -4.08
N GLU A 32 -20.34 3.02 -5.07
CA GLU A 32 -19.77 3.72 -6.24
C GLU A 32 -19.09 5.02 -5.85
N ASP A 33 -19.65 5.77 -4.91
CA ASP A 33 -19.09 7.02 -4.40
C ASP A 33 -17.78 6.77 -3.64
N ASN A 34 -17.75 5.75 -2.80
CA ASN A 34 -16.54 5.37 -2.04
C ASN A 34 -15.41 4.84 -2.93
N SER A 35 -15.74 4.10 -3.99
CA SER A 35 -14.75 3.62 -4.97
C SER A 35 -14.15 4.79 -5.75
N LYS A 36 -14.97 5.75 -6.14
CA LYS A 36 -14.53 6.94 -6.88
C LYS A 36 -13.65 7.84 -6.02
N ILE A 37 -14.04 8.11 -4.77
CA ILE A 37 -13.22 8.91 -3.84
C ILE A 37 -11.83 8.29 -3.66
N LYS A 38 -11.77 6.97 -3.51
CA LYS A 38 -10.49 6.26 -3.38
C LYS A 38 -9.64 6.36 -4.65
N GLU A 39 -10.25 6.19 -5.83
CA GLU A 39 -9.59 6.35 -7.12
C GLU A 39 -9.03 7.76 -7.29
N ASP A 40 -9.81 8.80 -6.95
CA ASP A 40 -9.38 10.20 -7.01
C ASP A 40 -8.17 10.47 -6.08
N ILE A 41 -8.15 9.89 -4.86
CA ILE A 41 -7.00 10.01 -3.95
C ILE A 41 -5.76 9.32 -4.55
N MET A 42 -5.91 8.12 -5.12
CA MET A 42 -4.81 7.38 -5.74
C MET A 42 -4.25 8.12 -6.97
N ASP A 43 -5.10 8.68 -7.81
CA ASP A 43 -4.70 9.49 -8.97
C ASP A 43 -3.97 10.77 -8.54
N SER A 44 -4.41 11.39 -7.45
CA SER A 44 -3.73 12.55 -6.86
C SER A 44 -2.31 12.19 -6.41
N ILE A 45 -2.14 11.07 -5.70
CA ILE A 45 -0.84 10.57 -5.25
C ILE A 45 0.06 10.28 -6.45
N GLU A 46 -0.46 9.64 -7.51
CA GLU A 46 0.31 9.37 -8.72
C GLU A 46 0.80 10.67 -9.40
N LYS A 47 -0.06 11.67 -9.51
CA LYS A 47 0.32 13.00 -10.03
C LYS A 47 1.40 13.67 -9.19
N LEU A 48 1.31 13.55 -7.86
CA LEU A 48 2.32 14.07 -6.94
C LEU A 48 3.66 13.34 -7.09
N HIS A 49 3.67 12.02 -7.27
CA HIS A 49 4.89 11.26 -7.55
C HIS A 49 5.56 11.71 -8.85
N LYS A 50 4.79 11.89 -9.94
CA LYS A 50 5.33 12.44 -11.20
C LYS A 50 5.97 13.81 -11.01
N LYS A 51 5.32 14.70 -10.27
CA LYS A 51 5.87 16.02 -9.93
C LYS A 51 7.15 15.88 -9.10
N PHE A 52 7.18 15.00 -8.11
CA PHE A 52 8.33 14.77 -7.25
C PHE A 52 9.56 14.31 -8.03
N PHE A 53 9.41 13.41 -8.99
CA PHE A 53 10.51 12.93 -9.82
C PHE A 53 10.99 13.97 -10.85
N ALA A 54 10.10 14.81 -11.35
CA ALA A 54 10.44 15.86 -12.30
C ALA A 54 11.07 17.11 -11.63
N GLU A 55 10.79 17.34 -10.35
CA GLU A 55 11.25 18.51 -9.61
C GLU A 55 12.76 18.43 -9.33
N LYS A 56 13.45 19.57 -9.40
CA LYS A 56 14.89 19.70 -9.12
C LYS A 56 15.17 20.46 -7.83
N ASP A 57 14.27 21.37 -7.45
CA ASP A 57 14.43 22.15 -6.23
C ASP A 57 14.16 21.33 -4.98
N THR A 58 15.09 21.34 -4.04
CA THR A 58 15.06 20.52 -2.82
C THR A 58 13.93 20.92 -1.88
N GLU A 59 13.64 22.21 -1.73
CA GLU A 59 12.57 22.68 -0.84
C GLU A 59 11.18 22.35 -1.41
N THR A 60 11.01 22.51 -2.72
CA THR A 60 9.79 22.12 -3.41
C THR A 60 9.57 20.60 -3.36
N LYS A 61 10.64 19.80 -3.57
CA LYS A 61 10.58 18.33 -3.35
C LYS A 61 10.12 17.96 -1.97
N LYS A 62 10.60 18.63 -0.93
CA LYS A 62 10.20 18.37 0.44
C LYS A 62 8.73 18.67 0.67
N LYS A 63 8.20 19.74 0.08
CA LYS A 63 6.77 20.06 0.13
C LYS A 63 5.94 18.97 -0.55
N ILE A 64 6.29 18.59 -1.77
CA ILE A 64 5.60 17.53 -2.52
C ILE A 64 5.64 16.21 -1.75
N LYS A 65 6.77 15.85 -1.15
CA LYS A 65 6.87 14.65 -0.30
C LYS A 65 5.89 14.67 0.88
N ASN A 66 5.74 15.80 1.53
CA ASN A 66 4.77 15.95 2.63
C ASN A 66 3.32 15.83 2.13
N GLU A 67 3.01 16.34 0.94
CA GLU A 67 1.70 16.20 0.32
C GLU A 67 1.40 14.73 -0.05
N ILE A 68 2.38 14.02 -0.60
CA ILE A 68 2.27 12.57 -0.85
C ILE A 68 1.97 11.84 0.44
N GLU A 69 2.75 12.07 1.49
CA GLU A 69 2.56 11.42 2.79
C GLU A 69 1.17 11.70 3.38
N ALA A 70 0.69 12.94 3.31
CA ALA A 70 -0.64 13.31 3.78
C ALA A 70 -1.75 12.56 3.00
N SER A 71 -1.63 12.48 1.68
CA SER A 71 -2.57 11.78 0.81
C SER A 71 -2.57 10.27 1.05
N GLU A 72 -1.42 9.65 1.32
CA GLU A 72 -1.33 8.23 1.68
C GLU A 72 -2.01 7.95 3.04
N TRP A 73 -1.81 8.80 4.05
CA TRP A 73 -2.52 8.70 5.33
C TRP A 73 -4.03 8.79 5.12
N GLN A 74 -4.48 9.70 4.26
CA GLN A 74 -5.89 9.84 3.90
C GLN A 74 -6.44 8.58 3.25
N LEU A 75 -5.72 8.01 2.27
CA LEU A 75 -6.08 6.78 1.59
C LEU A 75 -6.26 5.60 2.55
N ILE A 76 -5.30 5.43 3.47
CA ILE A 76 -5.35 4.33 4.44
C ILE A 76 -6.49 4.52 5.44
N ARG A 77 -6.66 5.73 5.95
CA ARG A 77 -7.78 6.07 6.84
C ARG A 77 -9.11 5.76 6.18
N PHE A 78 -9.33 6.27 4.98
CA PHE A 78 -10.54 6.05 4.21
C PHE A 78 -10.82 4.56 3.98
N THR A 79 -9.79 3.79 3.64
CA THR A 79 -9.91 2.35 3.43
C THR A 79 -10.26 1.59 4.71
N LEU A 80 -9.67 1.97 5.85
CA LEU A 80 -9.97 1.36 7.15
C LEU A 80 -11.37 1.71 7.64
N GLU A 81 -11.82 2.94 7.47
CA GLU A 81 -13.17 3.41 7.80
C GLU A 81 -14.22 2.59 7.03
N ASN A 82 -14.06 2.45 5.72
CA ASN A 82 -14.97 1.69 4.87
C ASN A 82 -14.95 0.17 5.13
N SER A 83 -13.85 -0.34 5.67
CA SER A 83 -13.75 -1.77 6.06
C SER A 83 -14.24 -2.06 7.48
N GLY A 84 -14.68 -1.05 8.24
CA GLY A 84 -15.15 -1.19 9.62
C GLY A 84 -14.06 -1.60 10.63
N ASN A 85 -12.78 -1.43 10.29
CA ASN A 85 -11.65 -1.82 11.16
C ASN A 85 -11.30 -0.74 12.21
N ILE A 86 -12.17 -0.55 13.19
CA ILE A 86 -12.04 0.50 14.22
C ILE A 86 -10.74 0.38 15.02
N ASP A 87 -10.34 -0.83 15.37
CA ASP A 87 -9.10 -1.05 16.15
C ASP A 87 -7.85 -0.63 15.35
N LYS A 88 -7.83 -0.90 14.05
CA LYS A 88 -6.74 -0.46 13.17
C LYS A 88 -6.75 1.05 12.94
N LEU A 89 -7.91 1.70 12.97
CA LEU A 89 -7.97 3.16 12.91
C LEU A 89 -7.31 3.81 14.15
N ARG A 90 -7.60 3.29 15.34
CA ARG A 90 -6.95 3.78 16.57
C ARG A 90 -5.43 3.57 16.53
N GLU A 91 -4.97 2.41 16.06
CA GLU A 91 -3.54 2.14 15.89
C GLU A 91 -2.91 3.10 14.86
N LEU A 92 -3.61 3.37 13.74
CA LEU A 92 -3.19 4.34 12.73
C LEU A 92 -2.99 5.74 13.30
N GLU A 93 -3.93 6.21 14.12
CA GLU A 93 -3.85 7.53 14.76
C GLU A 93 -2.64 7.65 15.71
N ILE A 94 -2.36 6.61 16.49
CA ILE A 94 -1.19 6.55 17.37
C ILE A 94 0.09 6.65 16.54
N LEU A 95 0.20 5.90 15.45
CA LEU A 95 1.38 5.89 14.58
C LEU A 95 1.56 7.23 13.87
N GLN A 96 0.47 7.86 13.43
CA GLN A 96 0.51 9.18 12.81
C GLN A 96 1.02 10.25 13.79
N LYS A 97 0.54 10.23 15.05
CA LYS A 97 1.04 11.13 16.11
C LYS A 97 2.54 10.91 16.40
N GLN A 98 3.00 9.66 16.30
CA GLN A 98 4.41 9.31 16.48
C GLN A 98 5.28 9.58 15.23
N LYS A 99 4.71 10.09 14.14
CA LYS A 99 5.35 10.26 12.83
C LYS A 99 6.02 8.97 12.32
N ARG A 100 5.40 7.83 12.62
CA ARG A 100 5.88 6.51 12.20
C ARG A 100 5.03 5.98 11.07
N LYS A 101 5.63 5.79 9.90
CA LYS A 101 5.00 5.19 8.71
C LYS A 101 5.36 3.70 8.66
N PRO A 102 4.50 2.79 9.14
CA PRO A 102 4.81 1.36 9.26
C PRO A 102 4.52 0.57 7.99
N TYR A 103 4.31 1.24 6.87
CA TYR A 103 3.95 0.63 5.60
C TYR A 103 4.76 1.26 4.46
N PHE A 104 4.86 0.50 3.38
CA PHE A 104 5.36 0.95 2.09
C PHE A 104 4.44 0.35 1.02
N LEU A 105 3.81 1.20 0.22
CA LEU A 105 2.83 0.80 -0.78
C LEU A 105 3.51 0.72 -2.16
N TRP A 106 4.13 -0.41 -2.45
CA TRP A 106 4.93 -0.63 -3.66
C TRP A 106 4.20 -0.24 -4.95
N LYS A 107 2.95 -0.69 -5.11
CA LYS A 107 2.16 -0.41 -6.31
C LYS A 107 1.75 1.04 -6.44
N LEU A 108 1.65 1.76 -5.34
CA LEU A 108 1.33 3.18 -5.34
C LEU A 108 2.58 4.03 -5.59
N GLU A 109 3.66 3.74 -4.87
CA GLU A 109 4.95 4.45 -5.00
C GLU A 109 5.55 4.29 -6.41
N PHE A 110 5.34 3.13 -7.05
CA PHE A 110 5.84 2.80 -8.38
C PHE A 110 4.71 2.49 -9.36
N SER A 111 3.62 3.25 -9.29
CA SER A 111 2.40 3.00 -10.06
C SER A 111 2.65 2.89 -11.58
N GLU A 112 3.54 3.69 -12.14
CA GLU A 112 3.89 3.63 -13.56
C GLU A 112 4.56 2.30 -13.94
N VAL A 113 5.43 1.77 -13.08
CA VAL A 113 6.11 0.49 -13.33
C VAL A 113 5.08 -0.64 -13.35
N PHE A 114 4.19 -0.68 -12.34
CA PHE A 114 3.19 -1.73 -12.24
C PHE A 114 2.09 -1.62 -13.30
N LYS A 115 1.68 -0.40 -13.68
CA LYS A 115 0.69 -0.19 -14.75
C LYS A 115 1.23 -0.54 -16.14
N ASN A 116 2.46 -0.15 -16.44
CA ASN A 116 3.04 -0.28 -17.78
C ASN A 116 3.71 -1.64 -18.01
N LYS A 117 4.34 -2.21 -16.97
CA LYS A 117 5.16 -3.42 -17.08
C LYS A 117 4.65 -4.60 -16.25
N GLY A 118 3.70 -4.40 -15.36
CA GLY A 118 3.21 -5.41 -14.41
C GLY A 118 4.10 -5.61 -13.18
N GLY A 119 5.35 -5.13 -13.19
CA GLY A 119 6.32 -5.24 -12.11
C GLY A 119 7.70 -4.77 -12.52
N PHE A 120 8.67 -4.98 -11.64
CA PHE A 120 10.07 -4.64 -11.91
C PHE A 120 10.74 -5.70 -12.81
N ASP A 121 11.71 -5.27 -13.61
CA ASP A 121 12.54 -6.17 -14.41
C ASP A 121 13.61 -6.85 -13.55
N ILE A 122 14.11 -6.15 -12.52
CA ILE A 122 15.18 -6.59 -11.62
C ILE A 122 14.88 -6.07 -10.22
N VAL A 123 15.06 -6.93 -9.22
CA VAL A 123 15.05 -6.57 -7.80
C VAL A 123 16.41 -6.86 -7.19
N ILE A 124 17.07 -5.84 -6.64
CA ILE A 124 18.35 -5.95 -5.96
C ILE A 124 18.17 -5.53 -4.51
N GLY A 125 18.70 -6.30 -3.57
CA GLY A 125 18.61 -5.99 -2.16
C GLY A 125 19.68 -6.66 -1.32
N ASN A 126 19.92 -6.10 -0.15
CA ASN A 126 20.73 -6.73 0.89
C ASN A 126 19.83 -6.99 2.12
N PRO A 127 19.09 -8.09 2.16
CA PRO A 127 18.17 -8.36 3.25
C PRO A 127 18.94 -8.61 4.56
N PRO A 128 18.38 -8.17 5.71
CA PRO A 128 19.03 -8.38 6.99
C PRO A 128 19.06 -9.87 7.36
N TYR A 129 20.20 -10.32 7.87
CA TYR A 129 20.38 -11.66 8.39
C TYR A 129 20.10 -11.71 9.89
N GLY A 130 19.59 -12.85 10.37
CA GLY A 130 19.42 -13.11 11.81
C GLY A 130 18.39 -12.22 12.54
N VAL A 131 17.51 -11.53 11.81
CA VAL A 131 16.46 -10.74 12.44
C VAL A 131 15.42 -11.66 13.05
N LYS A 132 15.25 -11.56 14.37
CA LYS A 132 14.22 -12.30 15.10
C LYS A 132 12.89 -11.54 15.03
N PHE A 133 11.89 -12.17 14.44
CA PHE A 133 10.52 -11.67 14.47
C PHE A 133 9.81 -12.03 15.76
N THR A 134 8.98 -11.14 16.27
CA THR A 134 8.06 -11.44 17.36
C THR A 134 7.01 -12.45 16.90
N LYS A 135 6.34 -13.13 17.82
CA LYS A 135 5.26 -14.07 17.49
C LYS A 135 4.18 -13.42 16.62
N LYS A 136 3.75 -12.19 16.97
CA LYS A 136 2.75 -11.42 16.20
C LYS A 136 3.23 -11.15 14.76
N GLU A 137 4.51 -10.85 14.58
CA GLU A 137 5.12 -10.63 13.27
C GLU A 137 5.14 -11.90 12.44
N LYS A 138 5.53 -13.01 13.02
CA LYS A 138 5.53 -14.33 12.36
C LYS A 138 4.12 -14.72 11.91
N ASP A 139 3.11 -14.54 12.76
CA ASP A 139 1.72 -14.84 12.44
C ASP A 139 1.20 -14.01 11.23
N ILE A 140 1.63 -12.75 11.12
CA ILE A 140 1.28 -11.90 9.98
C ILE A 140 2.03 -12.33 8.72
N LEU A 141 3.33 -12.58 8.85
CA LEU A 141 4.17 -12.97 7.73
C LEU A 141 3.76 -14.33 7.16
N SER A 142 3.47 -15.33 8.00
CA SER A 142 3.03 -16.65 7.57
C SER A 142 1.68 -16.63 6.84
N LYS A 143 0.77 -15.76 7.26
CA LYS A 143 -0.50 -15.55 6.56
C LYS A 143 -0.32 -14.88 5.19
N LYS A 144 0.67 -14.02 5.07
CA LYS A 144 0.94 -13.29 3.83
C LYS A 144 1.78 -14.09 2.84
N PHE A 145 2.78 -14.79 3.34
CA PHE A 145 3.75 -15.54 2.55
C PHE A 145 3.64 -17.04 2.93
N ALA A 146 2.71 -17.73 2.29
CA ALA A 146 2.59 -19.19 2.48
C ALA A 146 3.88 -19.90 2.06
N ASN A 147 4.21 -20.98 2.76
CA ASN A 147 5.34 -21.87 2.45
C ASN A 147 6.75 -21.22 2.51
N VAL A 148 6.91 -20.16 3.30
CA VAL A 148 8.22 -19.61 3.60
C VAL A 148 8.80 -20.34 4.81
N PRO A 149 10.01 -20.92 4.70
CA PRO A 149 10.70 -21.49 5.88
C PRO A 149 10.90 -20.42 6.95
N ASP A 150 10.54 -20.71 8.19
CA ASP A 150 10.63 -19.74 9.33
C ASP A 150 12.04 -19.73 9.96
N TYR A 151 13.08 -19.95 9.15
CA TYR A 151 14.44 -20.02 9.68
C TYR A 151 15.13 -18.67 9.65
N GLU A 152 14.96 -17.91 8.56
CA GLU A 152 15.69 -16.69 8.31
C GLU A 152 14.83 -15.60 7.70
N SER A 153 15.03 -14.35 8.16
CA SER A 153 14.27 -13.20 7.71
C SER A 153 14.39 -12.94 6.20
N TYR A 154 15.52 -13.24 5.59
CA TYR A 154 15.77 -12.97 4.18
C TYR A 154 14.82 -13.73 3.23
N TYR A 155 14.28 -14.89 3.61
CA TYR A 155 13.30 -15.61 2.79
C TYR A 155 12.04 -14.79 2.52
N TYR A 156 11.59 -13.97 3.48
CA TYR A 156 10.46 -13.07 3.27
C TYR A 156 10.79 -11.95 2.27
N PHE A 157 12.05 -11.51 2.22
CA PHE A 157 12.50 -10.55 1.20
C PHE A 157 12.57 -11.18 -0.18
N ILE A 158 13.01 -12.44 -0.31
CA ILE A 158 12.97 -13.17 -1.58
C ILE A 158 11.54 -13.30 -2.06
N LYS A 159 10.62 -13.72 -1.19
CA LYS A 159 9.19 -13.82 -1.55
C LYS A 159 8.56 -12.47 -1.91
N LEU A 160 8.96 -11.40 -1.25
CA LEU A 160 8.54 -10.06 -1.64
C LEU A 160 9.09 -9.70 -3.03
N ALA A 161 10.35 -9.99 -3.29
CA ALA A 161 10.96 -9.75 -4.61
C ALA A 161 10.24 -10.49 -5.73
N GLU A 162 9.88 -11.78 -5.52
CA GLU A 162 9.09 -12.56 -6.49
C GLU A 162 7.73 -11.90 -6.80
N ILE A 163 7.07 -11.29 -5.80
CA ILE A 163 5.78 -10.61 -5.98
C ILE A 163 5.95 -9.28 -6.74
N LEU A 164 7.10 -8.63 -6.61
CA LEU A 164 7.39 -7.34 -7.21
C LEU A 164 7.93 -7.44 -8.64
N LEU A 165 8.44 -8.61 -9.03
CA LEU A 165 8.87 -8.89 -10.40
C LEU A 165 7.65 -9.05 -11.33
N LYS A 166 7.86 -8.73 -12.63
CA LYS A 166 6.87 -8.94 -13.69
C LYS A 166 6.78 -10.40 -14.10
#